data_1f5da7e0f2fdbec83385658ce4e5f8f4
#
_entry.id   1f5da7e0f2fdbec83385658ce4e5f8f4
#
_cell.length_a   1.000
_cell.length_b   1.000
_cell.length_c   1.000
_cell.angle_alpha   90.00
_cell.angle_beta   90.00
_cell.angle_gamma   90.00
#
_symmetry.space_group_name_H-M   'P 1'
#
loop_
_entity.id
_entity.type
_entity.pdbx_description
1 polymer ?
#
loop_
_entity_poly.entity_id
_entity_poly.type
_entity_poly.pdbx_seq_one_letter_code
_entity_poly.pdbx_strand_id
1 'polypeptide(L)'
;MTALWVIVLCGALSIVYAIWATLSVLKADAGNPRMQEIAAAVREGAQAYLKRQYMTIGLVGVVVFALLAYFLGMLVAAGFLIGAVLSGAAGFIGMNVSVRANVRTAQAATTSLAGGLELAFKAGAITGMLVAGLALLGVTLYFGFLTYSLHLASNSRTVVDALVALGFGASLISIFARLGGGIFTKGADVGGDLVGKVEAGIPEDDPRNPATIADNVGDNVGDCAGMAADLFETYAVTIVATMLLCAIFFDGALRDTIMVLPLLIGGVCIFASVIGTFFVRLGRSKNIMGALYKGLVAAGVLSAGAIWISISKLVGMDTMMIMTNGTITTGSRLFYCALVGLAVTGLLVWITEYYTSTFYRPVQSIAKSSTTGHGTNVIQGLAISMESTALPVIVICAGILVSYLL
;
A
#
# COMPACT_ATOMS: atom_id res chain seq x y z
N MET A 1 0.17 -24.74 -13.78
CA MET A 1 1.59 -24.33 -13.84
C MET A 1 1.83 -23.06 -14.63
N THR A 2 1.36 -22.92 -15.88
CA THR A 2 1.54 -21.69 -16.70
C THR A 2 1.05 -20.43 -16.03
N ALA A 3 -0.11 -20.43 -15.39
CA ALA A 3 -0.65 -19.24 -14.70
C ALA A 3 0.26 -18.79 -13.55
N LEU A 4 0.79 -19.71 -12.74
CA LEU A 4 1.70 -19.34 -11.64
C LEU A 4 2.99 -18.71 -12.14
N TRP A 5 3.55 -19.18 -13.25
CA TRP A 5 4.74 -18.55 -13.85
C TRP A 5 4.45 -17.13 -14.36
N VAL A 6 3.28 -16.89 -14.93
CA VAL A 6 2.85 -15.54 -15.32
C VAL A 6 2.78 -14.62 -14.10
N ILE A 7 2.19 -15.10 -12.98
CA ILE A 7 2.11 -14.34 -11.73
C ILE A 7 3.49 -14.01 -11.19
N VAL A 8 4.40 -14.99 -11.15
CA VAL A 8 5.79 -14.80 -10.70
C VAL A 8 6.52 -13.78 -11.59
N LEU A 9 6.34 -13.85 -12.90
CA LEU A 9 6.92 -12.87 -13.83
C LEU A 9 6.39 -11.46 -13.60
N CYS A 10 5.10 -11.29 -13.35
CA CYS A 10 4.51 -9.99 -13.01
C CYS A 10 5.06 -9.44 -11.69
N GLY A 11 5.17 -10.28 -10.65
CA GLY A 11 5.79 -9.89 -9.39
C GLY A 11 7.26 -9.53 -9.54
N ALA A 12 8.03 -10.31 -10.32
CA ALA A 12 9.43 -10.01 -10.63
C ALA A 12 9.57 -8.69 -11.41
N LEU A 13 8.69 -8.41 -12.36
CA LEU A 13 8.67 -7.14 -13.11
C LEU A 13 8.53 -5.94 -12.15
N SER A 14 7.68 -6.05 -11.13
CA SER A 14 7.53 -5.02 -10.11
C SER A 14 8.84 -4.74 -9.37
N ILE A 15 9.57 -5.78 -8.99
CA ILE A 15 10.88 -5.64 -8.33
C ILE A 15 11.92 -5.02 -9.27
N VAL A 16 11.95 -5.45 -10.53
CA VAL A 16 12.84 -4.87 -11.55
C VAL A 16 12.55 -3.39 -11.76
N TYR A 17 11.26 -3.02 -11.83
CA TYR A 17 10.85 -1.62 -11.90
C TYR A 17 11.33 -0.83 -10.66
N ALA A 18 11.13 -1.36 -9.46
CA ALA A 18 11.55 -0.71 -8.22
C ALA A 18 13.08 -0.49 -8.18
N ILE A 19 13.88 -1.47 -8.62
CA ILE A 19 15.34 -1.34 -8.73
C ILE A 19 15.70 -0.26 -9.75
N TRP A 20 15.12 -0.31 -10.95
CA TRP A 20 15.38 0.70 -11.99
C TRP A 20 15.02 2.11 -11.52
N ALA A 21 13.85 2.29 -10.92
CA ALA A 21 13.40 3.58 -10.41
C ALA A 21 14.29 4.08 -9.27
N THR A 22 14.73 3.19 -8.35
CA THR A 22 15.68 3.52 -7.28
C THR A 22 16.99 4.05 -7.84
N LEU A 23 17.56 3.35 -8.82
CA LEU A 23 18.80 3.80 -9.48
C LEU A 23 18.60 5.15 -10.18
N SER A 24 17.44 5.36 -10.81
CA SER A 24 17.09 6.63 -11.46
C SER A 24 17.00 7.78 -10.45
N VAL A 25 16.31 7.57 -9.32
CA VAL A 25 16.19 8.58 -8.25
C VAL A 25 17.54 8.90 -7.63
N LEU A 26 18.34 7.89 -7.31
CA LEU A 26 19.65 8.08 -6.67
C LEU A 26 20.70 8.78 -7.56
N LYS A 27 20.53 8.74 -8.89
CA LYS A 27 21.37 9.48 -9.84
C LYS A 27 21.03 10.97 -9.95
N ALA A 28 19.83 11.38 -9.48
CA ALA A 28 19.43 12.77 -9.53
C ALA A 28 20.29 13.64 -8.59
N ASP A 29 20.40 14.93 -8.91
CA ASP A 29 21.17 15.91 -8.15
C ASP A 29 20.64 16.02 -6.72
N ALA A 30 21.54 15.94 -5.74
CA ALA A 30 21.23 16.05 -4.31
C ALA A 30 21.27 17.50 -3.78
N GLY A 31 21.48 18.48 -4.64
CA GLY A 31 21.48 19.89 -4.28
C GLY A 31 22.78 20.37 -3.61
N ASN A 32 22.70 21.52 -3.01
CA ASN A 32 23.84 22.20 -2.42
C ASN A 32 24.32 21.52 -1.10
N PRO A 33 25.54 21.87 -0.59
CA PRO A 33 26.08 21.27 0.63
C PRO A 33 25.17 21.38 1.87
N ARG A 34 24.44 22.51 2.00
CA ARG A 34 23.53 22.70 3.13
C ARG A 34 22.31 21.78 3.08
N MET A 35 21.74 21.59 1.89
CA MET A 35 20.66 20.62 1.67
C MET A 35 21.11 19.20 2.01
N GLN A 36 22.34 18.83 1.61
CA GLN A 36 22.90 17.50 1.88
C GLN A 36 23.19 17.29 3.37
N GLU A 37 23.63 18.32 4.10
CA GLU A 37 23.84 18.29 5.55
C GLU A 37 22.53 17.99 6.29
N ILE A 38 21.44 18.72 5.96
CA ILE A 38 20.12 18.51 6.55
C ILE A 38 19.61 17.10 6.20
N ALA A 39 19.72 16.69 4.94
CA ALA A 39 19.33 15.34 4.52
C ALA A 39 20.12 14.22 5.22
N ALA A 40 21.38 14.49 5.56
CA ALA A 40 22.19 13.54 6.36
C ALA A 40 21.66 13.41 7.78
N ALA A 41 21.28 14.51 8.42
CA ALA A 41 20.70 14.53 9.77
C ALA A 41 19.34 13.78 9.80
N VAL A 42 18.45 14.04 8.83
CA VAL A 42 17.18 13.30 8.69
C VAL A 42 17.42 11.81 8.48
N ARG A 43 18.40 11.45 7.64
CA ARG A 43 18.76 10.04 7.40
C ARG A 43 19.30 9.35 8.65
N GLU A 44 20.10 10.02 9.43
CA GLU A 44 20.64 9.49 10.71
C GLU A 44 19.50 9.21 11.69
N GLY A 45 18.60 10.16 11.90
CA GLY A 45 17.40 9.97 12.71
C GLY A 45 16.51 8.84 12.23
N ALA A 46 16.25 8.76 10.93
CA ALA A 46 15.48 7.70 10.29
C ALA A 46 16.09 6.31 10.52
N GLN A 47 17.40 6.19 10.38
CA GLN A 47 18.10 4.92 10.62
C GLN A 47 18.08 4.52 12.11
N ALA A 48 18.25 5.47 13.02
CA ALA A 48 18.15 5.22 14.46
C ALA A 48 16.76 4.70 14.84
N TYR A 49 15.72 5.34 14.33
CA TYR A 49 14.33 4.90 14.54
C TYR A 49 14.10 3.50 13.99
N LEU A 50 14.41 3.24 12.70
CA LEU A 50 14.24 1.92 12.09
C LEU A 50 14.96 0.83 12.88
N LYS A 51 16.21 1.06 13.26
CA LYS A 51 16.98 0.09 14.05
C LYS A 51 16.27 -0.26 15.35
N ARG A 52 15.78 0.72 16.10
CA ARG A 52 15.06 0.50 17.36
C ARG A 52 13.76 -0.25 17.15
N GLN A 53 12.96 0.18 16.17
CA GLN A 53 11.68 -0.43 15.87
C GLN A 53 11.81 -1.89 15.41
N TYR A 54 12.70 -2.16 14.45
CA TYR A 54 12.89 -3.52 13.93
C TYR A 54 13.51 -4.49 14.94
N MET A 55 14.35 -3.99 15.86
CA MET A 55 14.80 -4.81 16.99
C MET A 55 13.64 -5.24 17.89
N THR A 56 12.75 -4.32 18.22
CA THR A 56 11.59 -4.62 19.06
C THR A 56 10.63 -5.58 18.37
N ILE A 57 10.32 -5.33 17.10
CA ILE A 57 9.48 -6.20 16.27
C ILE A 57 10.11 -7.60 16.15
N GLY A 58 11.41 -7.68 15.92
CA GLY A 58 12.13 -8.94 15.81
C GLY A 58 12.04 -9.79 17.08
N LEU A 59 12.17 -9.16 18.25
CA LEU A 59 12.01 -9.87 19.53
C LEU A 59 10.60 -10.46 19.67
N VAL A 60 9.58 -9.65 19.44
CA VAL A 60 8.17 -10.11 19.49
C VAL A 60 7.90 -11.17 18.40
N GLY A 61 8.42 -10.95 17.20
CA GLY A 61 8.27 -11.88 16.08
C GLY A 61 8.85 -13.27 16.36
N VAL A 62 10.02 -13.35 17.01
CA VAL A 62 10.63 -14.63 17.41
C VAL A 62 9.73 -15.37 18.41
N VAL A 63 9.17 -14.67 19.39
CA VAL A 63 8.26 -15.28 20.37
C VAL A 63 7.01 -15.82 19.69
N VAL A 64 6.39 -15.02 18.83
CA VAL A 64 5.17 -15.42 18.08
C VAL A 64 5.50 -16.59 17.13
N PHE A 65 6.63 -16.56 16.43
CA PHE A 65 7.09 -17.66 15.59
C PHE A 65 7.22 -18.97 16.38
N ALA A 66 7.85 -18.93 17.55
CA ALA A 66 8.01 -20.12 18.38
C ALA A 66 6.67 -20.68 18.87
N LEU A 67 5.74 -19.81 19.26
CA LEU A 67 4.39 -20.22 19.65
C LEU A 67 3.63 -20.86 18.47
N LEU A 68 3.68 -20.27 17.28
CA LEU A 68 3.06 -20.83 16.08
C LEU A 68 3.68 -22.16 15.68
N ALA A 69 5.00 -22.28 15.76
CA ALA A 69 5.70 -23.54 15.46
C ALA A 69 5.29 -24.66 16.41
N TYR A 70 5.13 -24.34 17.69
CA TYR A 70 4.75 -25.30 18.73
C TYR A 70 3.28 -25.72 18.63
N PHE A 71 2.34 -24.76 18.47
CA PHE A 71 0.91 -25.07 18.50
C PHE A 71 0.31 -25.44 17.13
N LEU A 72 0.80 -24.84 16.03
CA LEU A 72 0.21 -24.97 14.70
C LEU A 72 1.15 -25.65 13.68
N GLY A 73 2.40 -25.86 14.07
CA GLY A 73 3.38 -26.53 13.25
C GLY A 73 4.28 -25.62 12.41
N MET A 74 5.38 -26.20 11.93
CA MET A 74 6.47 -25.46 11.27
C MET A 74 6.06 -24.78 9.97
N LEU A 75 5.15 -25.36 9.17
CA LEU A 75 4.69 -24.75 7.92
C LEU A 75 3.90 -23.46 8.20
N VAL A 76 3.05 -23.47 9.22
CA VAL A 76 2.30 -22.27 9.62
C VAL A 76 3.25 -21.18 10.11
N ALA A 77 4.21 -21.53 10.97
CA ALA A 77 5.22 -20.61 11.45
C ALA A 77 6.10 -20.04 10.31
N ALA A 78 6.45 -20.86 9.32
CA ALA A 78 7.19 -20.41 8.14
C ALA A 78 6.38 -19.39 7.31
N GLY A 79 5.07 -19.60 7.14
CA GLY A 79 4.18 -18.60 6.51
C GLY A 79 4.24 -17.27 7.24
N PHE A 80 4.06 -17.27 8.55
CA PHE A 80 4.19 -16.07 9.39
C PHE A 80 5.55 -15.37 9.19
N LEU A 81 6.64 -16.11 9.21
CA LEU A 81 7.99 -15.56 9.02
C LEU A 81 8.15 -14.92 7.64
N ILE A 82 7.66 -15.57 6.57
CA ILE A 82 7.70 -15.04 5.21
C ILE A 82 6.94 -13.71 5.15
N GLY A 83 5.72 -13.65 5.67
CA GLY A 83 4.92 -12.42 5.70
C GLY A 83 5.60 -11.30 6.46
N ALA A 84 6.12 -11.58 7.65
CA ALA A 84 6.83 -10.60 8.48
C ALA A 84 8.10 -10.07 7.78
N VAL A 85 8.94 -10.95 7.24
CA VAL A 85 10.18 -10.54 6.57
C VAL A 85 9.91 -9.71 5.32
N LEU A 86 8.98 -10.12 4.48
CA LEU A 86 8.69 -9.40 3.23
C LEU A 86 8.01 -8.06 3.47
N SER A 87 7.07 -7.98 4.43
CA SER A 87 6.45 -6.71 4.84
C SER A 87 7.48 -5.75 5.44
N GLY A 88 8.31 -6.26 6.36
CA GLY A 88 9.41 -5.49 6.94
C GLY A 88 10.40 -5.00 5.88
N ALA A 89 10.78 -5.85 4.92
CA ALA A 89 11.68 -5.46 3.84
C ALA A 89 11.10 -4.35 2.96
N ALA A 90 9.81 -4.42 2.62
CA ALA A 90 9.14 -3.39 1.83
C ALA A 90 9.18 -2.03 2.53
N GLY A 91 8.83 -1.96 3.82
CA GLY A 91 8.87 -0.74 4.62
C GLY A 91 10.30 -0.21 4.82
N PHE A 92 11.25 -1.09 5.13
CA PHE A 92 12.66 -0.71 5.32
C PHE A 92 13.30 -0.14 4.05
N ILE A 93 13.13 -0.81 2.92
CA ILE A 93 13.69 -0.36 1.63
C ILE A 93 12.99 0.92 1.19
N GLY A 94 11.64 0.97 1.26
CA GLY A 94 10.84 2.13 0.88
C GLY A 94 11.29 3.39 1.63
N MET A 95 11.38 3.33 2.95
CA MET A 95 11.84 4.45 3.76
C MET A 95 13.28 4.87 3.45
N ASN A 96 14.20 3.92 3.29
CA ASN A 96 15.58 4.24 2.95
C ASN A 96 15.72 4.94 1.59
N VAL A 97 14.86 4.62 0.63
CA VAL A 97 14.80 5.32 -0.66
C VAL A 97 14.16 6.69 -0.50
N SER A 98 13.03 6.79 0.22
CA SER A 98 12.32 8.04 0.44
C SER A 98 13.20 9.11 1.08
N VAL A 99 13.87 8.81 2.17
CA VAL A 99 14.80 9.75 2.86
C VAL A 99 15.90 10.27 1.93
N ARG A 100 16.35 9.45 0.98
CA ARG A 100 17.32 9.90 -0.03
C ARG A 100 16.70 10.64 -1.20
N ALA A 101 15.42 10.39 -1.49
CA ALA A 101 14.67 11.05 -2.55
C ALA A 101 14.27 12.46 -2.18
N ASN A 102 13.96 12.75 -0.90
CA ASN A 102 13.44 14.03 -0.44
C ASN A 102 14.31 15.22 -0.87
N VAL A 103 15.60 15.17 -0.58
CA VAL A 103 16.54 16.25 -0.94
C VAL A 103 16.64 16.43 -2.46
N ARG A 104 16.58 15.34 -3.23
CA ARG A 104 16.62 15.37 -4.69
C ARG A 104 15.35 15.92 -5.29
N THR A 105 14.20 15.60 -4.69
CA THR A 105 12.91 16.18 -5.05
C THR A 105 12.90 17.69 -4.79
N ALA A 106 13.39 18.12 -3.61
CA ALA A 106 13.53 19.51 -3.28
C ALA A 106 14.43 20.24 -4.30
N GLN A 107 15.60 19.68 -4.62
CA GLN A 107 16.52 20.23 -5.62
C GLN A 107 15.88 20.32 -7.01
N ALA A 108 15.20 19.29 -7.47
CA ALA A 108 14.52 19.31 -8.76
C ALA A 108 13.37 20.32 -8.81
N ALA A 109 12.66 20.51 -7.70
CA ALA A 109 11.58 21.48 -7.58
C ALA A 109 12.07 22.93 -7.68
N THR A 110 13.32 23.23 -7.29
CA THR A 110 13.93 24.57 -7.50
C THR A 110 14.08 24.91 -8.99
N THR A 111 14.25 23.88 -9.84
CA THR A 111 14.42 24.07 -11.28
C THR A 111 13.06 24.04 -12.01
N SER A 112 12.21 23.08 -11.68
CA SER A 112 10.88 22.96 -12.28
C SER A 112 9.91 22.13 -11.43
N LEU A 113 8.66 22.56 -11.38
CA LEU A 113 7.58 21.79 -10.73
C LEU A 113 7.41 20.39 -11.35
N ALA A 114 7.61 20.26 -12.66
CA ALA A 114 7.51 18.99 -13.35
C ALA A 114 8.61 18.01 -12.92
N GLY A 115 9.85 18.49 -12.77
CA GLY A 115 10.97 17.68 -12.26
C GLY A 115 10.78 17.25 -10.82
N GLY A 116 10.29 18.15 -9.96
CA GLY A 116 9.93 17.82 -8.58
C GLY A 116 8.86 16.74 -8.50
N LEU A 117 7.76 16.88 -9.27
CA LEU A 117 6.70 15.89 -9.32
C LEU A 117 7.20 14.53 -9.84
N GLU A 118 8.04 14.53 -10.88
CA GLU A 118 8.57 13.29 -11.44
C GLU A 118 9.39 12.49 -10.41
N LEU A 119 10.28 13.15 -9.68
CA LEU A 119 11.10 12.50 -8.66
C LEU A 119 10.28 12.06 -7.44
N ALA A 120 9.39 12.92 -6.95
CA ALA A 120 8.50 12.56 -5.84
C ALA A 120 7.62 11.35 -6.18
N PHE A 121 7.00 11.36 -7.36
CA PHE A 121 6.16 10.26 -7.81
C PHE A 121 6.96 8.96 -8.00
N LYS A 122 8.16 9.02 -8.59
CA LYS A 122 9.04 7.85 -8.72
C LYS A 122 9.40 7.26 -7.36
N ALA A 123 9.72 8.11 -6.37
CA ALA A 123 10.04 7.65 -5.01
C ALA A 123 8.86 6.91 -4.36
N GLY A 124 7.65 7.44 -4.46
CA GLY A 124 6.44 6.77 -3.99
C GLY A 124 6.14 5.48 -4.75
N ALA A 125 6.29 5.48 -6.08
CA ALA A 125 6.08 4.31 -6.93
C ALA A 125 7.03 3.16 -6.58
N ILE A 126 8.28 3.44 -6.15
CA ILE A 126 9.21 2.41 -5.68
C ILE A 126 8.61 1.63 -4.51
N THR A 127 8.13 2.34 -3.49
CA THR A 127 7.53 1.72 -2.31
C THR A 127 6.29 0.92 -2.68
N GLY A 128 5.38 1.49 -3.48
CA GLY A 128 4.16 0.79 -3.93
C GLY A 128 4.44 -0.46 -4.75
N MET A 129 5.42 -0.43 -5.65
CA MET A 129 5.81 -1.59 -6.45
C MET A 129 6.52 -2.66 -5.63
N LEU A 130 7.37 -2.28 -4.65
CA LEU A 130 7.95 -3.24 -3.71
C LEU A 130 6.89 -3.95 -2.88
N VAL A 131 5.92 -3.21 -2.36
CA VAL A 131 4.80 -3.76 -1.60
C VAL A 131 4.02 -4.78 -2.42
N ALA A 132 3.51 -4.36 -3.58
CA ALA A 132 2.70 -5.23 -4.43
C ALA A 132 3.48 -6.44 -4.95
N GLY A 133 4.73 -6.23 -5.39
CA GLY A 133 5.57 -7.30 -5.93
C GLY A 133 5.98 -8.33 -4.87
N LEU A 134 6.45 -7.88 -3.71
CA LEU A 134 6.87 -8.79 -2.63
C LEU A 134 5.68 -9.54 -2.02
N ALA A 135 4.53 -8.89 -1.84
CA ALA A 135 3.33 -9.55 -1.33
C ALA A 135 2.81 -10.61 -2.31
N LEU A 136 2.70 -10.26 -3.59
CA LEU A 136 2.29 -11.22 -4.63
C LEU A 136 3.25 -12.41 -4.72
N LEU A 137 4.56 -12.14 -4.77
CA LEU A 137 5.59 -13.20 -4.82
C LEU A 137 5.57 -14.06 -3.56
N GLY A 138 5.46 -13.44 -2.38
CA GLY A 138 5.39 -14.16 -1.11
C GLY A 138 4.24 -15.15 -1.07
N VAL A 139 3.02 -14.70 -1.37
CA VAL A 139 1.83 -15.57 -1.38
C VAL A 139 1.94 -16.62 -2.48
N THR A 140 2.34 -16.23 -3.70
CA THR A 140 2.38 -17.14 -4.86
C THR A 140 3.45 -18.22 -4.70
N LEU A 141 4.67 -17.86 -4.31
CA LEU A 141 5.76 -18.81 -4.16
C LEU A 141 5.50 -19.75 -2.97
N TYR A 142 4.93 -19.22 -1.88
CA TYR A 142 4.61 -20.05 -0.74
C TYR A 142 3.44 -21.00 -1.03
N PHE A 143 2.38 -20.52 -1.66
CA PHE A 143 1.29 -21.39 -2.14
C PHE A 143 1.80 -22.45 -3.11
N GLY A 144 2.65 -22.06 -4.07
CA GLY A 144 3.28 -23.01 -5.00
C GLY A 144 4.16 -24.06 -4.31
N PHE A 145 4.94 -23.65 -3.32
CA PHE A 145 5.75 -24.58 -2.52
C PHE A 145 4.88 -25.61 -1.79
N LEU A 146 3.81 -25.16 -1.12
CA LEU A 146 2.93 -26.06 -0.37
C LEU A 146 2.19 -27.05 -1.29
N THR A 147 1.73 -26.58 -2.45
CA THR A 147 0.87 -27.38 -3.33
C THR A 147 1.65 -28.23 -4.33
N TYR A 148 2.74 -27.72 -4.91
CA TYR A 148 3.49 -28.44 -5.94
C TYR A 148 4.74 -29.16 -5.42
N SER A 149 5.44 -28.62 -4.40
CA SER A 149 6.64 -29.27 -3.86
C SER A 149 6.30 -30.26 -2.76
N LEU A 150 5.35 -29.91 -1.86
CA LEU A 150 4.90 -30.78 -0.78
C LEU A 150 3.67 -31.61 -1.17
N HIS A 151 3.11 -31.42 -2.38
CA HIS A 151 1.93 -32.12 -2.88
C HIS A 151 0.71 -32.08 -1.96
N LEU A 152 0.56 -30.99 -1.20
CA LEU A 152 -0.61 -30.80 -0.34
C LEU A 152 -1.81 -30.33 -1.18
N ALA A 153 -3.00 -30.81 -0.83
CA ALA A 153 -4.22 -30.34 -1.48
C ALA A 153 -4.41 -28.84 -1.21
N SER A 154 -4.78 -28.07 -2.23
CA SER A 154 -4.93 -26.61 -2.16
C SER A 154 -5.90 -26.14 -1.08
N ASN A 155 -6.94 -26.95 -0.78
CA ASN A 155 -7.93 -26.71 0.27
C ASN A 155 -7.58 -27.39 1.61
N SER A 156 -6.43 -28.02 1.74
CA SER A 156 -6.06 -28.62 3.01
C SER A 156 -5.93 -27.55 4.10
N ARG A 157 -6.35 -27.90 5.31
CA ARG A 157 -6.26 -26.99 6.45
C ARG A 157 -4.84 -26.45 6.63
N THR A 158 -3.83 -27.28 6.43
CA THR A 158 -2.42 -26.88 6.53
C THR A 158 -2.05 -25.78 5.53
N VAL A 159 -2.51 -25.86 4.27
CA VAL A 159 -2.25 -24.84 3.25
C VAL A 159 -2.97 -23.54 3.61
N VAL A 160 -4.22 -23.65 4.02
CA VAL A 160 -5.03 -22.48 4.42
C VAL A 160 -4.40 -21.79 5.64
N ASP A 161 -4.14 -22.54 6.71
CA ASP A 161 -3.56 -22.00 7.94
C ASP A 161 -2.18 -21.35 7.68
N ALA A 162 -1.38 -21.95 6.80
CA ALA A 162 -0.07 -21.43 6.43
C ALA A 162 -0.16 -20.10 5.65
N LEU A 163 -1.12 -19.95 4.73
CA LEU A 163 -1.35 -18.71 4.01
C LEU A 163 -1.95 -17.63 4.92
N VAL A 164 -2.87 -17.99 5.80
CA VAL A 164 -3.41 -17.06 6.80
C VAL A 164 -2.31 -16.58 7.73
N ALA A 165 -1.39 -17.47 8.16
CA ALA A 165 -0.26 -17.10 8.99
C ALA A 165 0.70 -16.12 8.27
N LEU A 166 0.86 -16.22 6.94
CA LEU A 166 1.60 -15.23 6.17
C LEU A 166 0.96 -13.83 6.29
N GLY A 167 -0.37 -13.75 6.21
CA GLY A 167 -1.11 -12.50 6.48
C GLY A 167 -0.87 -11.99 7.91
N PHE A 168 -0.90 -12.88 8.91
CA PHE A 168 -0.59 -12.50 10.31
C PHE A 168 0.85 -12.00 10.51
N GLY A 169 1.82 -12.57 9.78
CA GLY A 169 3.20 -12.07 9.80
C GLY A 169 3.29 -10.64 9.27
N ALA A 170 2.61 -10.37 8.17
CA ALA A 170 2.49 -9.01 7.61
C ALA A 170 1.78 -8.06 8.59
N SER A 171 0.70 -8.53 9.24
CA SER A 171 -0.07 -7.76 10.23
C SER A 171 0.77 -7.38 11.45
N LEU A 172 1.63 -8.27 11.94
CA LEU A 172 2.53 -7.95 13.04
C LEU A 172 3.41 -6.74 12.69
N ILE A 173 4.02 -6.74 11.51
CA ILE A 173 4.86 -5.63 11.07
C ILE A 173 4.04 -4.36 10.90
N SER A 174 2.86 -4.46 10.27
CA SER A 174 1.96 -3.33 10.03
C SER A 174 1.54 -2.66 11.34
N ILE A 175 1.09 -3.41 12.34
CA ILE A 175 0.68 -2.88 13.63
C ILE A 175 1.81 -2.08 14.26
N PHE A 176 3.00 -2.65 14.38
CA PHE A 176 4.14 -1.96 15.00
C PHE A 176 4.65 -0.78 14.17
N ALA A 177 4.74 -0.93 12.85
CA ALA A 177 5.22 0.11 11.97
C ALA A 177 4.24 1.28 11.87
N ARG A 178 2.93 1.00 11.75
CA ARG A 178 1.90 2.03 11.62
C ARG A 178 1.64 2.75 12.94
N LEU A 179 1.42 2.02 14.05
CA LEU A 179 1.16 2.65 15.35
C LEU A 179 2.41 3.37 15.86
N GLY A 180 3.56 2.70 15.85
CA GLY A 180 4.81 3.30 16.30
C GLY A 180 5.22 4.48 15.44
N GLY A 181 5.16 4.35 14.12
CA GLY A 181 5.46 5.41 13.16
C GLY A 181 4.49 6.58 13.28
N GLY A 182 3.18 6.32 13.28
CA GLY A 182 2.15 7.36 13.35
C GLY A 182 2.18 8.15 14.65
N ILE A 183 2.41 7.47 15.79
CA ILE A 183 2.57 8.16 17.09
C ILE A 183 3.84 9.02 17.09
N PHE A 184 4.96 8.49 16.59
CA PHE A 184 6.20 9.25 16.51
C PHE A 184 6.06 10.49 15.61
N THR A 185 5.47 10.33 14.42
CA THR A 185 5.20 11.42 13.48
C THR A 185 4.41 12.54 14.15
N LYS A 186 3.27 12.20 14.75
CA LYS A 186 2.42 13.23 15.38
C LYS A 186 3.02 13.78 16.67
N GLY A 187 3.78 13.00 17.41
CA GLY A 187 4.54 13.48 18.57
C GLY A 187 5.63 14.49 18.19
N ALA A 188 6.33 14.24 17.08
CA ALA A 188 7.36 15.14 16.55
C ALA A 188 6.75 16.43 15.96
N ASP A 189 5.74 16.30 15.11
CA ASP A 189 5.03 17.40 14.46
C ASP A 189 4.38 18.33 15.50
N VAL A 190 3.46 17.85 16.30
CA VAL A 190 2.76 18.65 17.31
C VAL A 190 3.71 19.17 18.38
N GLY A 191 4.65 18.37 18.85
CA GLY A 191 5.66 18.76 19.86
C GLY A 191 6.61 19.82 19.31
N GLY A 192 7.06 19.67 18.06
CA GLY A 192 7.91 20.63 17.38
C GLY A 192 7.21 21.98 17.15
N ASP A 193 5.94 21.95 16.76
CA ASP A 193 5.11 23.13 16.59
C ASP A 193 4.83 23.86 17.90
N LEU A 194 4.52 23.13 18.97
CA LEU A 194 4.32 23.77 20.29
C LEU A 194 5.58 24.49 20.78
N VAL A 195 6.74 23.85 20.69
CA VAL A 195 8.01 24.47 21.11
C VAL A 195 8.36 25.63 20.19
N GLY A 196 8.26 25.46 18.86
CA GLY A 196 8.61 26.50 17.89
C GLY A 196 7.66 27.68 17.92
N LYS A 197 6.39 27.45 17.63
CA LYS A 197 5.40 28.53 17.45
C LYS A 197 4.96 29.16 18.76
N VAL A 198 4.71 28.36 19.80
CA VAL A 198 4.11 28.84 21.05
C VAL A 198 5.18 29.30 22.05
N GLU A 199 6.22 28.51 22.29
CA GLU A 199 7.24 28.86 23.27
C GLU A 199 8.32 29.79 22.70
N ALA A 200 8.86 29.51 21.52
CA ALA A 200 9.94 30.27 20.91
C ALA A 200 9.47 31.40 19.98
N GLY A 201 8.20 31.41 19.57
CA GLY A 201 7.65 32.44 18.69
C GLY A 201 8.27 32.47 17.28
N ILE A 202 8.77 31.33 16.80
CA ILE A 202 9.35 31.17 15.47
C ILE A 202 8.37 30.50 14.52
N PRO A 203 8.49 30.74 13.19
CA PRO A 203 7.63 30.10 12.19
C PRO A 203 7.71 28.57 12.22
N GLU A 204 6.72 27.94 11.62
CA GLU A 204 6.72 26.48 11.32
C GLU A 204 7.92 26.13 10.45
N ASP A 205 8.49 24.96 10.64
CA ASP A 205 9.66 24.47 9.92
C ASP A 205 10.91 25.36 9.96
N ASP A 206 10.98 26.26 10.93
CA ASP A 206 12.15 27.14 11.07
C ASP A 206 13.40 26.32 11.38
N PRO A 207 14.51 26.52 10.66
CA PRO A 207 15.75 25.75 10.86
C PRO A 207 16.42 25.95 12.23
N ARG A 208 15.99 26.93 13.02
CA ARG A 208 16.41 27.12 14.40
C ARG A 208 15.75 26.15 15.37
N ASN A 209 14.62 25.56 14.99
CA ASN A 209 13.92 24.57 15.79
C ASN A 209 14.56 23.16 15.56
N PRO A 210 15.23 22.57 16.56
CA PRO A 210 15.83 21.24 16.39
C PRO A 210 14.78 20.13 16.16
N ALA A 211 13.52 20.35 16.55
CA ALA A 211 12.44 19.42 16.35
C ALA A 211 12.03 19.28 14.87
N THR A 212 12.37 20.24 13.99
CA THR A 212 12.11 20.15 12.55
C THR A 212 12.76 18.91 11.90
N ILE A 213 13.95 18.50 12.38
CA ILE A 213 14.57 17.25 11.91
C ILE A 213 13.77 16.03 12.36
N ALA A 214 13.28 16.01 13.61
CA ALA A 214 12.48 14.92 14.14
C ALA A 214 11.13 14.80 13.42
N ASP A 215 10.52 15.92 13.06
CA ASP A 215 9.29 16.00 12.28
C ASP A 215 9.49 15.43 10.87
N ASN A 216 10.50 15.88 10.14
CA ASN A 216 10.86 15.31 8.85
C ASN A 216 11.18 13.79 8.89
N VAL A 217 11.80 13.31 9.98
CA VAL A 217 11.99 11.88 10.21
C VAL A 217 10.64 11.19 10.41
N GLY A 218 9.75 11.81 11.17
CA GLY A 218 8.41 11.33 11.46
C GLY A 218 7.60 11.07 10.19
N ASP A 219 7.56 12.02 9.27
CA ASP A 219 6.87 11.88 7.99
C ASP A 219 7.37 10.66 7.19
N ASN A 220 8.68 10.48 7.10
CA ASN A 220 9.22 9.30 6.41
C ASN A 220 8.91 7.99 7.14
N VAL A 221 8.87 8.00 8.47
CA VAL A 221 8.50 6.82 9.28
C VAL A 221 7.02 6.48 9.12
N GLY A 222 6.14 7.48 9.25
CA GLY A 222 4.69 7.29 9.18
C GLY A 222 4.23 6.94 7.78
N ASP A 223 4.56 7.79 6.80
CA ASP A 223 3.99 7.74 5.46
C ASP A 223 4.70 6.76 4.53
N CYS A 224 5.98 6.44 4.78
CA CYS A 224 6.69 5.47 3.95
C CYS A 224 6.81 4.11 4.62
N ALA A 225 7.40 4.02 5.81
CA ALA A 225 7.61 2.71 6.46
C ALA A 225 6.31 2.14 7.04
N GLY A 226 5.52 2.95 7.76
CA GLY A 226 4.26 2.52 8.37
C GLY A 226 3.20 2.18 7.32
N MET A 227 2.99 3.07 6.36
CA MET A 227 2.00 2.88 5.30
C MET A 227 2.41 1.73 4.35
N ALA A 228 3.68 1.55 4.04
CA ALA A 228 4.13 0.43 3.21
C ALA A 228 3.79 -0.93 3.85
N ALA A 229 4.01 -1.07 5.15
CA ALA A 229 3.67 -2.28 5.88
C ALA A 229 2.16 -2.54 5.91
N ASP A 230 1.36 -1.49 6.09
CA ASP A 230 -0.10 -1.53 6.08
C ASP A 230 -0.65 -1.96 4.71
N LEU A 231 -0.13 -1.37 3.64
CA LEU A 231 -0.51 -1.74 2.27
C LEU A 231 -0.09 -3.18 1.91
N PHE A 232 1.08 -3.61 2.39
CA PHE A 232 1.52 -5.00 2.20
C PHE A 232 0.56 -5.98 2.87
N GLU A 233 0.21 -5.71 4.13
CA GLU A 233 -0.77 -6.51 4.87
C GLU A 233 -2.10 -6.57 4.12
N THR A 234 -2.67 -5.42 3.78
CA THR A 234 -3.97 -5.32 3.10
C THR A 234 -3.96 -6.10 1.78
N TYR A 235 -2.90 -5.96 0.98
CA TYR A 235 -2.76 -6.66 -0.29
C TYR A 235 -2.68 -8.18 -0.10
N ALA A 236 -1.81 -8.65 0.80
CA ALA A 236 -1.62 -10.07 1.05
C ALA A 236 -2.87 -10.71 1.65
N VAL A 237 -3.46 -10.09 2.68
CA VAL A 237 -4.66 -10.60 3.38
C VAL A 237 -5.85 -10.65 2.45
N THR A 238 -6.07 -9.63 1.60
CA THR A 238 -7.20 -9.63 0.66
C THR A 238 -7.09 -10.76 -0.36
N ILE A 239 -5.90 -10.99 -0.91
CA ILE A 239 -5.66 -12.12 -1.83
C ILE A 239 -5.89 -13.45 -1.12
N VAL A 240 -5.30 -13.66 0.05
CA VAL A 240 -5.44 -14.90 0.82
C VAL A 240 -6.89 -15.14 1.22
N ALA A 241 -7.59 -14.12 1.69
CA ALA A 241 -9.01 -14.23 2.05
C ALA A 241 -9.87 -14.63 0.84
N THR A 242 -9.62 -14.04 -0.34
CA THR A 242 -10.33 -14.41 -1.56
C THR A 242 -10.00 -15.85 -1.99
N MET A 243 -8.72 -16.27 -1.90
CA MET A 243 -8.33 -17.66 -2.16
C MET A 243 -9.04 -18.63 -1.20
N LEU A 244 -9.15 -18.27 0.09
CA LEU A 244 -9.86 -19.07 1.10
C LEU A 244 -11.35 -19.20 0.76
N LEU A 245 -12.01 -18.11 0.39
CA LEU A 245 -13.40 -18.16 -0.05
C LEU A 245 -13.57 -19.05 -1.29
N CYS A 246 -12.64 -18.98 -2.24
CA CYS A 246 -12.64 -19.88 -3.39
C CYS A 246 -12.49 -21.35 -2.97
N ALA A 247 -11.67 -21.65 -1.97
CA ALA A 247 -11.50 -23.01 -1.44
C ALA A 247 -12.76 -23.55 -0.75
N ILE A 248 -13.59 -22.66 -0.18
CA ILE A 248 -14.84 -23.02 0.52
C ILE A 248 -16.01 -23.17 -0.45
N PHE A 249 -16.13 -22.26 -1.42
CA PHE A 249 -17.30 -22.19 -2.30
C PHE A 249 -17.20 -23.02 -3.56
N PHE A 250 -16.04 -23.54 -3.92
CA PHE A 250 -15.87 -24.34 -5.14
C PHE A 250 -15.24 -25.70 -4.84
N ASP A 251 -15.58 -26.69 -5.67
CA ASP A 251 -15.08 -28.07 -5.52
C ASP A 251 -14.30 -28.55 -6.76
N GLY A 252 -13.53 -29.63 -6.56
CA GLY A 252 -12.80 -30.33 -7.62
C GLY A 252 -11.74 -29.48 -8.33
N ALA A 253 -11.53 -29.75 -9.61
CA ALA A 253 -10.53 -29.04 -10.44
C ALA A 253 -10.85 -27.56 -10.67
N LEU A 254 -12.14 -27.17 -10.60
CA LEU A 254 -12.57 -25.79 -10.71
C LEU A 254 -12.05 -24.96 -9.53
N ARG A 255 -12.10 -25.49 -8.31
CA ARG A 255 -11.56 -24.85 -7.11
C ARG A 255 -10.09 -24.46 -7.28
N ASP A 256 -9.24 -25.41 -7.72
CA ASP A 256 -7.81 -25.16 -7.88
C ASP A 256 -7.54 -24.05 -8.92
N THR A 257 -8.36 -23.99 -9.96
CA THR A 257 -8.29 -22.95 -11.00
C THR A 257 -8.72 -21.59 -10.44
N ILE A 258 -9.83 -21.53 -9.71
CA ILE A 258 -10.37 -20.27 -9.17
C ILE A 258 -9.52 -19.74 -8.01
N MET A 259 -8.91 -20.60 -7.20
CA MET A 259 -7.98 -20.16 -6.15
C MET A 259 -6.77 -19.42 -6.70
N VAL A 260 -6.35 -19.69 -7.93
CA VAL A 260 -5.22 -18.97 -8.59
C VAL A 260 -5.69 -17.64 -9.20
N LEU A 261 -6.99 -17.45 -9.44
CA LEU A 261 -7.51 -16.26 -10.09
C LEU A 261 -7.18 -14.94 -9.35
N PRO A 262 -7.32 -14.81 -8.01
CA PRO A 262 -6.95 -13.59 -7.29
C PRO A 262 -5.46 -13.25 -7.44
N LEU A 263 -4.59 -14.24 -7.43
CA LEU A 263 -3.15 -14.06 -7.67
C LEU A 263 -2.88 -13.57 -9.09
N LEU A 264 -3.56 -14.15 -10.08
CA LEU A 264 -3.41 -13.74 -11.48
C LEU A 264 -3.91 -12.31 -11.70
N ILE A 265 -5.06 -11.95 -11.14
CA ILE A 265 -5.59 -10.58 -11.18
C ILE A 265 -4.58 -9.61 -10.54
N GLY A 266 -4.08 -9.93 -9.35
CA GLY A 266 -3.04 -9.13 -8.70
C GLY A 266 -1.81 -8.93 -9.59
N GLY A 267 -1.33 -10.00 -10.24
CA GLY A 267 -0.18 -9.94 -11.14
C GLY A 267 -0.40 -9.05 -12.35
N VAL A 268 -1.49 -9.24 -13.08
CA VAL A 268 -1.76 -8.44 -14.29
C VAL A 268 -2.07 -6.98 -13.97
N CYS A 269 -2.65 -6.70 -12.79
CA CYS A 269 -2.85 -5.32 -12.32
C CYS A 269 -1.52 -4.63 -11.97
N ILE A 270 -0.51 -5.36 -11.47
CA ILE A 270 0.84 -4.83 -11.30
C ILE A 270 1.42 -4.40 -12.65
N PHE A 271 1.31 -5.23 -13.68
CA PHE A 271 1.77 -4.88 -15.02
C PHE A 271 1.07 -3.61 -15.55
N ALA A 272 -0.25 -3.53 -15.39
CA ALA A 272 -1.03 -2.34 -15.75
C ALA A 272 -0.58 -1.09 -14.96
N SER A 273 -0.28 -1.25 -13.67
CA SER A 273 0.19 -0.18 -12.79
C SER A 273 1.58 0.32 -13.20
N VAL A 274 2.52 -0.57 -13.54
CA VAL A 274 3.83 -0.17 -14.08
C VAL A 274 3.67 0.70 -15.32
N ILE A 275 2.80 0.31 -16.26
CA ILE A 275 2.51 1.14 -17.44
C ILE A 275 1.86 2.46 -17.01
N GLY A 276 0.91 2.43 -16.07
CA GLY A 276 0.23 3.62 -15.55
C GLY A 276 1.18 4.68 -14.98
N THR A 277 2.31 4.27 -14.37
CA THR A 277 3.30 5.23 -13.84
C THR A 277 3.87 6.15 -14.91
N PHE A 278 4.02 5.71 -16.15
CA PHE A 278 4.55 6.52 -17.25
C PHE A 278 3.56 7.59 -17.75
N PHE A 279 2.28 7.49 -17.39
CA PHE A 279 1.25 8.49 -17.71
C PHE A 279 1.19 9.64 -16.71
N VAL A 280 1.85 9.52 -15.55
CA VAL A 280 1.93 10.60 -14.55
C VAL A 280 2.90 11.66 -15.04
N ARG A 281 2.36 12.63 -15.77
CA ARG A 281 3.13 13.74 -16.33
C ARG A 281 2.37 15.05 -16.14
N LEU A 282 3.07 16.06 -15.65
CA LEU A 282 2.50 17.40 -15.48
C LEU A 282 2.13 18.00 -16.84
N GLY A 283 0.89 18.41 -16.97
CA GLY A 283 0.40 19.11 -18.18
C GLY A 283 0.70 20.60 -18.16
N ARG A 284 0.31 21.31 -19.23
CA ARG A 284 0.45 22.78 -19.35
C ARG A 284 -0.28 23.54 -18.23
N SER A 285 -1.37 22.98 -17.70
CA SER A 285 -2.16 23.57 -16.60
C SER A 285 -1.44 23.55 -15.25
N LYS A 286 -0.30 22.89 -15.12
CA LYS A 286 0.44 22.69 -13.85
C LYS A 286 -0.41 22.07 -12.72
N ASN A 287 -1.51 21.39 -13.06
CA ASN A 287 -2.36 20.70 -12.09
C ASN A 287 -1.74 19.33 -11.74
N ILE A 288 -1.24 19.24 -10.50
CA ILE A 288 -0.57 18.03 -9.96
C ILE A 288 -1.59 16.90 -9.82
N MET A 289 -2.76 17.16 -9.22
CA MET A 289 -3.80 16.13 -9.06
C MET A 289 -4.25 15.58 -10.41
N GLY A 290 -4.44 16.45 -11.40
CA GLY A 290 -4.76 16.03 -12.76
C GLY A 290 -3.68 15.15 -13.41
N ALA A 291 -2.40 15.33 -13.05
CA ALA A 291 -1.33 14.43 -13.52
C ALA A 291 -1.42 13.05 -12.85
N LEU A 292 -1.70 13.00 -11.55
CA LEU A 292 -1.89 11.75 -10.79
C LEU A 292 -3.12 10.97 -11.29
N TYR A 293 -4.24 11.67 -11.54
CA TYR A 293 -5.44 11.04 -12.12
C TYR A 293 -5.22 10.43 -13.49
N LYS A 294 -4.37 11.02 -14.34
CA LYS A 294 -4.02 10.38 -15.62
C LYS A 294 -3.39 9.01 -15.45
N GLY A 295 -2.45 8.89 -14.50
CA GLY A 295 -1.83 7.62 -14.16
C GLY A 295 -2.83 6.61 -13.61
N LEU A 296 -3.69 7.05 -12.66
CA LEU A 296 -4.71 6.23 -12.04
C LEU A 296 -5.72 5.69 -13.07
N VAL A 297 -6.25 6.57 -13.94
CA VAL A 297 -7.21 6.18 -14.98
C VAL A 297 -6.57 5.25 -15.99
N ALA A 298 -5.33 5.54 -16.43
CA ALA A 298 -4.61 4.66 -17.35
C ALA A 298 -4.40 3.27 -16.75
N ALA A 299 -3.95 3.19 -15.49
CA ALA A 299 -3.78 1.93 -14.76
C ALA A 299 -5.13 1.19 -14.61
N GLY A 300 -6.21 1.90 -14.27
CA GLY A 300 -7.55 1.33 -14.09
C GLY A 300 -8.12 0.74 -15.39
N VAL A 301 -8.03 1.46 -16.50
CA VAL A 301 -8.49 0.97 -17.81
C VAL A 301 -7.69 -0.24 -18.28
N LEU A 302 -6.35 -0.18 -18.13
CA LEU A 302 -5.49 -1.31 -18.49
C LEU A 302 -5.76 -2.52 -17.58
N SER A 303 -6.00 -2.30 -16.28
CA SER A 303 -6.37 -3.36 -15.34
C SER A 303 -7.70 -4.00 -15.71
N ALA A 304 -8.72 -3.22 -16.06
CA ALA A 304 -10.01 -3.75 -16.50
C ALA A 304 -9.85 -4.67 -17.73
N GLY A 305 -9.08 -4.24 -18.73
CA GLY A 305 -8.78 -5.07 -19.90
C GLY A 305 -7.99 -6.33 -19.55
N ALA A 306 -6.98 -6.21 -18.69
CA ALA A 306 -6.16 -7.33 -18.26
C ALA A 306 -6.95 -8.36 -17.42
N ILE A 307 -7.85 -7.90 -16.54
CA ILE A 307 -8.76 -8.75 -15.76
C ILE A 307 -9.71 -9.50 -16.70
N TRP A 308 -10.30 -8.81 -17.69
CA TRP A 308 -11.16 -9.44 -18.68
C TRP A 308 -10.44 -10.57 -19.43
N ILE A 309 -9.22 -10.32 -19.91
CA ILE A 309 -8.40 -11.34 -20.57
C ILE A 309 -8.10 -12.51 -19.63
N SER A 310 -7.75 -12.22 -18.38
CA SER A 310 -7.40 -13.24 -17.37
C SER A 310 -8.56 -14.16 -17.07
N ILE A 311 -9.75 -13.62 -16.82
CA ILE A 311 -10.96 -14.41 -16.57
C ILE A 311 -11.35 -15.19 -17.82
N SER A 312 -11.33 -14.55 -18.99
CA SER A 312 -11.69 -15.19 -20.27
C SER A 312 -10.78 -16.40 -20.60
N LYS A 313 -9.47 -16.30 -20.28
CA LYS A 313 -8.50 -17.37 -20.56
C LYS A 313 -8.45 -18.45 -19.49
N LEU A 314 -8.65 -18.10 -18.23
CA LEU A 314 -8.50 -19.04 -17.11
C LEU A 314 -9.79 -19.80 -16.82
N VAL A 315 -10.94 -19.11 -16.88
CA VAL A 315 -12.24 -19.63 -16.47
C VAL A 315 -13.20 -19.73 -17.67
N GLY A 316 -13.16 -18.74 -18.57
CA GLY A 316 -14.15 -18.52 -19.61
C GLY A 316 -15.29 -17.59 -19.15
N MET A 317 -15.72 -16.65 -20.00
CA MET A 317 -16.72 -15.64 -19.62
C MET A 317 -18.10 -16.24 -19.39
N ASP A 318 -18.49 -17.22 -20.22
CA ASP A 318 -19.81 -17.84 -20.21
C ASP A 318 -19.85 -19.18 -19.47
N THR A 319 -18.73 -19.59 -18.87
CA THR A 319 -18.64 -20.84 -18.13
C THR A 319 -19.51 -20.75 -16.88
N MET A 320 -20.48 -21.64 -16.77
CA MET A 320 -21.31 -21.77 -15.58
C MET A 320 -20.53 -22.51 -14.49
N MET A 321 -20.39 -21.88 -13.34
CA MET A 321 -19.72 -22.44 -12.16
C MET A 321 -20.76 -22.63 -11.07
N ILE A 322 -20.90 -23.87 -10.63
CA ILE A 322 -21.80 -24.22 -9.52
C ILE A 322 -21.02 -24.18 -8.22
N MET A 323 -21.46 -23.32 -7.31
CA MET A 323 -20.88 -23.25 -5.96
C MET A 323 -21.41 -24.39 -5.08
N THR A 324 -20.72 -24.70 -4.00
CA THR A 324 -21.11 -25.72 -3.01
C THR A 324 -22.49 -25.47 -2.39
N ASN A 325 -22.93 -24.20 -2.33
CA ASN A 325 -24.25 -23.82 -1.84
C ASN A 325 -25.36 -23.91 -2.91
N GLY A 326 -25.06 -24.39 -4.12
CA GLY A 326 -25.99 -24.51 -5.23
C GLY A 326 -26.19 -23.23 -6.07
N THR A 327 -25.56 -22.10 -5.69
CA THR A 327 -25.61 -20.87 -6.49
C THR A 327 -24.79 -21.04 -7.76
N ILE A 328 -25.31 -20.50 -8.88
CA ILE A 328 -24.62 -20.51 -10.18
C ILE A 328 -24.03 -19.13 -10.42
N THR A 329 -22.72 -19.07 -10.68
CA THR A 329 -22.04 -17.87 -11.13
C THR A 329 -21.37 -18.10 -12.49
N THR A 330 -20.93 -17.02 -13.15
CA THR A 330 -20.23 -17.06 -14.44
C THR A 330 -18.98 -16.19 -14.41
N GLY A 331 -18.06 -16.42 -15.34
CA GLY A 331 -16.89 -15.56 -15.49
C GLY A 331 -17.24 -14.10 -15.72
N SER A 332 -18.33 -13.82 -16.45
CA SER A 332 -18.85 -12.46 -16.69
C SER A 332 -19.25 -11.77 -15.37
N ARG A 333 -19.90 -12.49 -14.44
CA ARG A 333 -20.27 -11.93 -13.12
C ARG A 333 -19.03 -11.60 -12.30
N LEU A 334 -18.02 -12.48 -12.29
CA LEU A 334 -16.74 -12.19 -11.63
C LEU A 334 -16.07 -10.94 -12.21
N PHE A 335 -16.13 -10.76 -13.54
CA PHE A 335 -15.62 -9.55 -14.18
C PHE A 335 -16.38 -8.30 -13.76
N TYR A 336 -17.72 -8.35 -13.71
CA TYR A 336 -18.52 -7.21 -13.23
C TYR A 336 -18.23 -6.87 -11.77
N CYS A 337 -18.04 -7.87 -10.90
CA CYS A 337 -17.59 -7.63 -9.52
C CYS A 337 -16.24 -6.92 -9.48
N ALA A 338 -15.29 -7.30 -10.34
CA ALA A 338 -14.01 -6.61 -10.44
C ALA A 338 -14.16 -5.15 -10.90
N LEU A 339 -15.05 -4.87 -11.86
CA LEU A 339 -15.37 -3.50 -12.29
C LEU A 339 -16.01 -2.68 -11.16
N VAL A 340 -16.88 -3.27 -10.35
CA VAL A 340 -17.43 -2.62 -9.16
C VAL A 340 -16.30 -2.23 -8.20
N GLY A 341 -15.32 -3.12 -7.96
CA GLY A 341 -14.15 -2.82 -7.14
C GLY A 341 -13.31 -1.66 -7.67
N LEU A 342 -13.07 -1.61 -9.00
CA LEU A 342 -12.39 -0.48 -9.65
C LEU A 342 -13.18 0.83 -9.52
N ALA A 343 -14.50 0.79 -9.69
CA ALA A 343 -15.35 1.96 -9.50
C ALA A 343 -15.35 2.46 -8.05
N VAL A 344 -15.45 1.56 -7.07
CA VAL A 344 -15.32 1.90 -5.65
C VAL A 344 -13.99 2.57 -5.37
N THR A 345 -12.88 2.03 -5.89
CA THR A 345 -11.54 2.63 -5.74
C THR A 345 -11.51 4.06 -6.29
N GLY A 346 -12.00 4.28 -7.51
CA GLY A 346 -12.05 5.61 -8.11
C GLY A 346 -12.90 6.60 -7.31
N LEU A 347 -14.06 6.17 -6.82
CA LEU A 347 -14.93 6.99 -5.98
C LEU A 347 -14.28 7.34 -4.64
N LEU A 348 -13.60 6.38 -3.99
CA LEU A 348 -12.89 6.65 -2.72
C LEU A 348 -11.75 7.65 -2.91
N VAL A 349 -10.97 7.56 -4.00
CA VAL A 349 -9.93 8.55 -4.30
C VAL A 349 -10.53 9.95 -4.48
N TRP A 350 -11.64 10.06 -5.22
CA TRP A 350 -12.31 11.34 -5.43
C TRP A 350 -12.91 11.91 -4.13
N ILE A 351 -13.55 11.07 -3.29
CA ILE A 351 -14.09 11.48 -1.99
C ILE A 351 -12.96 11.95 -1.06
N THR A 352 -11.83 11.23 -1.06
CA THR A 352 -10.67 11.61 -0.25
C THR A 352 -10.16 12.99 -0.67
N GLU A 353 -10.00 13.23 -1.99
CA GLU A 353 -9.60 14.55 -2.49
C GLU A 353 -10.59 15.65 -2.06
N TYR A 354 -11.89 15.38 -2.11
CA TYR A 354 -12.90 16.37 -1.68
C TYR A 354 -12.73 16.78 -0.22
N TYR A 355 -12.42 15.84 0.68
CA TYR A 355 -12.27 16.13 2.11
C TYR A 355 -10.88 16.64 2.51
N THR A 356 -9.86 16.46 1.68
CA THR A 356 -8.46 16.81 2.01
C THR A 356 -7.89 17.97 1.22
N SER A 357 -8.48 18.32 0.09
CA SER A 357 -7.97 19.42 -0.74
C SER A 357 -8.43 20.78 -0.23
N THR A 358 -7.51 21.73 -0.28
CA THR A 358 -7.73 23.14 0.09
C THR A 358 -8.74 23.88 -0.80
N PHE A 359 -9.08 23.30 -1.96
CA PHE A 359 -10.04 23.90 -2.90
C PHE A 359 -11.51 23.67 -2.52
N TYR A 360 -11.78 22.74 -1.60
CA TYR A 360 -13.15 22.36 -1.24
C TYR A 360 -13.58 22.82 0.14
N ARG A 361 -14.91 22.87 0.33
CA ARG A 361 -15.57 23.34 1.56
C ARG A 361 -15.02 22.71 2.87
N PRO A 362 -14.74 21.41 2.95
CA PRO A 362 -14.35 20.80 4.22
C PRO A 362 -13.11 21.47 4.82
N VAL A 363 -12.01 21.54 4.06
CA VAL A 363 -10.75 22.15 4.53
C VAL A 363 -10.91 23.65 4.73
N GLN A 364 -11.62 24.35 3.82
CA GLN A 364 -11.88 25.80 3.94
C GLN A 364 -12.70 26.12 5.20
N SER A 365 -13.64 25.25 5.60
CA SER A 365 -14.43 25.46 6.81
C SER A 365 -13.59 25.32 8.09
N ILE A 366 -12.64 24.39 8.12
CA ILE A 366 -11.67 24.25 9.22
C ILE A 366 -10.78 25.48 9.29
N ALA A 367 -10.22 25.92 8.16
CA ALA A 367 -9.38 27.11 8.07
C ALA A 367 -10.15 28.37 8.56
N LYS A 368 -11.43 28.50 8.19
CA LYS A 368 -12.27 29.61 8.65
C LYS A 368 -12.52 29.55 10.16
N SER A 369 -12.76 28.38 10.73
CA SER A 369 -12.98 28.26 12.17
C SER A 369 -11.73 28.52 13.00
N SER A 370 -10.53 28.34 12.42
CA SER A 370 -9.26 28.69 13.06
C SER A 370 -9.15 30.19 13.39
N THR A 371 -9.83 31.06 12.63
CA THR A 371 -9.84 32.51 12.89
C THR A 371 -10.64 32.93 14.13
N THR A 372 -11.48 32.06 14.65
CA THR A 372 -12.34 32.31 15.80
C THR A 372 -11.79 31.74 17.11
N GLY A 373 -10.79 30.86 17.05
CA GLY A 373 -10.10 30.33 18.21
C GLY A 373 -9.71 28.86 18.08
N HIS A 374 -8.87 28.39 19.00
CA HIS A 374 -8.36 27.02 18.98
C HIS A 374 -9.48 25.98 19.25
N GLY A 375 -10.39 26.25 20.17
CA GLY A 375 -11.51 25.35 20.48
C GLY A 375 -12.43 25.14 19.29
N THR A 376 -12.77 26.21 18.57
CA THR A 376 -13.63 26.14 17.37
C THR A 376 -12.93 25.40 16.23
N ASN A 377 -11.61 25.54 16.08
CA ASN A 377 -10.82 24.79 15.10
C ASN A 377 -10.89 23.28 15.38
N VAL A 378 -10.66 22.87 16.64
CA VAL A 378 -10.71 21.44 17.03
C VAL A 378 -12.11 20.87 16.81
N ILE A 379 -13.16 21.59 17.23
CA ILE A 379 -14.55 21.13 17.05
C ILE A 379 -14.88 20.98 15.56
N GLN A 380 -14.50 21.96 14.73
CA GLN A 380 -14.76 21.89 13.30
C GLN A 380 -13.96 20.78 12.62
N GLY A 381 -12.72 20.55 13.05
CA GLY A 381 -11.91 19.44 12.57
C GLY A 381 -12.54 18.07 12.86
N LEU A 382 -13.02 17.87 14.10
CA LEU A 382 -13.74 16.67 14.51
C LEU A 382 -15.05 16.50 13.72
N ALA A 383 -15.82 17.58 13.53
CA ALA A 383 -17.06 17.54 12.76
C ALA A 383 -16.82 17.10 11.29
N ILE A 384 -15.82 17.68 10.63
CA ILE A 384 -15.45 17.30 9.26
C ILE A 384 -14.90 15.85 9.21
N SER A 385 -14.11 15.45 10.19
CA SER A 385 -13.63 14.06 10.29
C SER A 385 -14.79 13.06 10.37
N MET A 386 -15.80 13.33 11.18
CA MET A 386 -17.00 12.49 11.27
C MET A 386 -17.83 12.52 9.96
N GLU A 387 -17.99 13.72 9.36
CA GLU A 387 -18.69 13.87 8.07
C GLU A 387 -18.00 13.06 6.96
N SER A 388 -16.67 13.06 6.93
CA SER A 388 -15.88 12.41 5.89
C SER A 388 -16.00 10.89 5.84
N THR A 389 -16.48 10.24 6.90
CA THR A 389 -16.67 8.78 6.94
C THR A 389 -17.96 8.33 6.24
N ALA A 390 -18.96 9.20 6.09
CA ALA A 390 -20.27 8.84 5.59
C ALA A 390 -20.25 8.36 4.12
N LEU A 391 -19.66 9.15 3.24
CA LEU A 391 -19.62 8.81 1.81
C LEU A 391 -18.80 7.53 1.51
N PRO A 392 -17.60 7.32 2.08
CA PRO A 392 -16.88 6.06 1.92
C PRO A 392 -17.68 4.85 2.38
N VAL A 393 -18.35 4.92 3.52
CA VAL A 393 -19.19 3.82 4.03
C VAL A 393 -20.32 3.50 3.06
N ILE A 394 -21.04 4.51 2.56
CA ILE A 394 -22.11 4.32 1.57
C ILE A 394 -21.59 3.65 0.30
N VAL A 395 -20.46 4.13 -0.23
CA VAL A 395 -19.86 3.58 -1.47
C VAL A 395 -19.42 2.14 -1.27
N ILE A 396 -18.77 1.82 -0.14
CA ILE A 396 -18.34 0.45 0.15
C ILE A 396 -19.55 -0.47 0.33
N CYS A 397 -20.57 -0.07 1.12
CA CYS A 397 -21.77 -0.87 1.30
C CYS A 397 -22.51 -1.10 -0.02
N ALA A 398 -22.65 -0.07 -0.85
CA ALA A 398 -23.25 -0.19 -2.18
C ALA A 398 -22.44 -1.15 -3.06
N GLY A 399 -21.11 -1.05 -3.06
CA GLY A 399 -20.22 -1.97 -3.79
C GLY A 399 -20.38 -3.42 -3.36
N ILE A 400 -20.46 -3.68 -2.06
CA ILE A 400 -20.70 -5.02 -1.50
C ILE A 400 -22.07 -5.55 -1.96
N LEU A 401 -23.13 -4.75 -1.81
CA LEU A 401 -24.49 -5.16 -2.19
C LEU A 401 -24.60 -5.44 -3.70
N VAL A 402 -24.05 -4.58 -4.54
CA VAL A 402 -24.04 -4.78 -6.00
C VAL A 402 -23.27 -6.06 -6.35
N SER A 403 -22.09 -6.27 -5.75
CA SER A 403 -21.29 -7.49 -6.00
C SER A 403 -22.00 -8.76 -5.52
N TYR A 404 -22.79 -8.67 -4.45
CA TYR A 404 -23.58 -9.80 -3.94
C TYR A 404 -24.77 -10.15 -4.85
N LEU A 405 -25.40 -9.14 -5.47
CA LEU A 405 -26.55 -9.32 -6.37
C LEU A 405 -26.12 -9.79 -7.77
N LEU A 406 -24.87 -9.61 -8.17
CA LEU A 406 -24.29 -10.12 -9.42
C LEU A 406 -24.00 -11.62 -9.34
#